data_5c8e000d34f761ded448d3244860df49
#
_entry.id   5c8e000d34f761ded448d3244860df49
#
_cell.length_a   1.000
_cell.length_b   1.000
_cell.length_c   1.000
_cell.angle_alpha   90.00
_cell.angle_beta   90.00
_cell.angle_gamma   90.00
#
_symmetry.space_group_name_H-M   'P 1'
#
loop_
_entity.id
_entity.type
_entity.pdbx_description
1 polymer ?
#
loop_
_entity_poly.entity_id
_entity_poly.type
_entity_poly.pdbx_seq_one_letter_code
_entity_poly.pdbx_strand_id
1 'polypeptide(L)'
;HQTKMDVIGNNIANVNTEAFKASSVRFSELMYQTMSTASGGDASTGTGGVNAKQVGLGVSTASTMINITGAGSSETTGYPFDLKLSDSQTTNFFIVSDGTNTMFTRAGSFYVDGNGYLCMSSTGYTVQGWQVDKTTGEIHKDTVSPLQVMSPSNTTSAPEATTEAYVHGILDKEDTD
;
A
#
# COMPACT_ATOMS: atom_id res chain seq x y z
N HIS A 1 23.37 -14.86 -11.58
CA HIS A 1 23.65 -14.12 -10.33
C HIS A 1 23.58 -12.62 -10.53
N GLN A 2 24.01 -12.08 -11.67
CA GLN A 2 23.95 -10.65 -11.98
C GLN A 2 22.51 -10.10 -11.81
N THR A 3 21.51 -10.75 -12.42
CA THR A 3 20.10 -10.35 -12.28
C THR A 3 19.64 -10.24 -10.83
N LYS A 4 20.11 -11.13 -9.96
CA LYS A 4 19.79 -11.06 -8.52
C LYS A 4 20.44 -9.87 -7.85
N MET A 5 21.68 -9.55 -8.21
CA MET A 5 22.39 -8.37 -7.70
C MET A 5 21.72 -7.09 -8.15
N ASP A 6 21.28 -7.01 -9.40
CA ASP A 6 20.55 -5.86 -9.94
C ASP A 6 19.23 -5.60 -9.18
N VAL A 7 18.48 -6.66 -8.89
CA VAL A 7 17.24 -6.56 -8.12
C VAL A 7 17.50 -6.16 -6.65
N ILE A 8 18.55 -6.71 -6.03
CA ILE A 8 18.95 -6.31 -4.66
C ILE A 8 19.39 -4.85 -4.66
N GLY A 9 20.20 -4.43 -5.65
CA GLY A 9 20.62 -3.03 -5.79
C GLY A 9 19.45 -2.08 -5.94
N ASN A 10 18.44 -2.43 -6.73
CA ASN A 10 17.20 -1.66 -6.85
C ASN A 10 16.44 -1.57 -5.52
N ASN A 11 16.30 -2.68 -4.79
CA ASN A 11 15.62 -2.67 -3.49
C ASN A 11 16.36 -1.79 -2.47
N ILE A 12 17.68 -1.80 -2.47
CA ILE A 12 18.49 -0.96 -1.57
C ILE A 12 18.38 0.52 -1.97
N ALA A 13 18.43 0.82 -3.26
CA ALA A 13 18.30 2.21 -3.75
C ALA A 13 16.96 2.84 -3.37
N ASN A 14 15.91 2.02 -3.26
CA ASN A 14 14.56 2.45 -2.94
C ASN A 14 14.15 2.20 -1.48
N VAL A 15 15.08 1.96 -0.56
CA VAL A 15 14.76 1.67 0.85
C VAL A 15 13.98 2.81 1.54
N ASN A 16 14.24 4.06 1.12
CA ASN A 16 13.58 5.25 1.63
C ASN A 16 12.46 5.77 0.69
N THR A 17 12.10 5.00 -0.34
CA THR A 17 11.02 5.40 -1.26
C THR A 17 9.68 4.99 -0.66
N GLU A 18 8.80 5.97 -0.50
CA GLU A 18 7.44 5.76 0.01
C GLU A 18 6.67 4.77 -0.86
N ALA A 19 5.96 3.84 -0.23
CA ALA A 19 5.16 2.79 -0.86
C ALA A 19 5.92 1.86 -1.83
N PHE A 20 7.24 1.89 -1.84
CA PHE A 20 8.03 0.98 -2.64
C PHE A 20 7.75 -0.48 -2.28
N LYS A 21 7.65 -1.33 -3.29
CA LYS A 21 7.43 -2.75 -3.15
C LYS A 21 8.65 -3.54 -3.60
N ALA A 22 9.30 -4.21 -2.66
CA ALA A 22 10.51 -4.97 -2.93
C ALA A 22 10.25 -6.08 -3.96
N SER A 23 11.19 -6.22 -4.87
CA SER A 23 11.20 -7.30 -5.87
C SER A 23 12.12 -8.42 -5.42
N SER A 24 11.78 -9.65 -5.81
CA SER A 24 12.62 -10.83 -5.60
C SER A 24 12.74 -11.65 -6.88
N VAL A 25 13.90 -12.24 -7.10
CA VAL A 25 14.17 -13.12 -8.23
C VAL A 25 14.27 -14.55 -7.75
N ARG A 26 13.55 -15.44 -8.41
CA ARG A 26 13.65 -16.89 -8.22
C ARG A 26 14.37 -17.51 -9.40
N PHE A 27 15.21 -18.49 -9.09
CA PHE A 27 15.91 -19.30 -10.08
C PHE A 27 15.32 -20.69 -10.09
N SER A 28 15.29 -21.30 -11.26
CA SER A 28 15.03 -22.73 -11.44
C SER A 28 16.31 -23.41 -11.91
N GLU A 29 16.52 -24.61 -11.40
CA GLU A 29 17.60 -25.46 -11.87
C GLU A 29 17.27 -26.03 -13.24
N LEU A 30 18.26 -26.07 -14.12
CA LEU A 30 18.17 -26.76 -15.39
C LEU A 30 18.35 -28.25 -15.15
N MET A 31 17.78 -29.07 -16.04
CA MET A 31 17.85 -30.53 -15.93
C MET A 31 19.31 -31.02 -15.87
N TYR A 32 19.51 -32.09 -15.16
CA TYR A 32 20.81 -32.78 -15.13
C TYR A 32 21.04 -33.57 -16.42
N GLN A 33 22.27 -33.52 -16.89
CA GLN A 33 22.72 -34.40 -17.98
C GLN A 33 23.47 -35.59 -17.37
N THR A 34 23.01 -36.80 -17.68
CA THR A 34 23.69 -38.04 -17.26
C THR A 34 24.89 -38.27 -18.20
N MET A 35 26.10 -38.21 -17.64
CA MET A 35 27.34 -38.48 -18.39
C MET A 35 27.65 -39.96 -18.46
N SER A 36 27.33 -40.71 -17.43
CA SER A 36 27.40 -42.17 -17.43
C SER A 36 26.33 -42.77 -16.53
N THR A 37 25.76 -43.88 -16.97
CA THR A 37 24.81 -44.66 -16.20
C THR A 37 25.53 -45.47 -15.10
N ALA A 38 24.82 -45.75 -14.00
CA ALA A 38 25.34 -46.65 -12.99
C ALA A 38 25.49 -48.06 -13.58
N SER A 39 26.55 -48.76 -13.22
CA SER A 39 26.71 -50.19 -13.48
C SER A 39 26.80 -50.96 -12.19
N GLY A 40 26.12 -52.10 -12.12
CA GLY A 40 26.25 -53.03 -10.99
C GLY A 40 27.62 -53.69 -10.94
N GLY A 41 28.06 -54.06 -9.75
CA GLY A 41 29.24 -54.89 -9.62
C GLY A 41 28.98 -56.29 -10.15
N ASP A 42 29.99 -56.91 -10.76
CA ASP A 42 29.95 -58.29 -11.21
C ASP A 42 30.90 -59.13 -10.39
N ALA A 43 30.32 -60.01 -9.61
CA ALA A 43 31.11 -60.92 -8.73
C ALA A 43 31.92 -61.96 -9.51
N SER A 44 31.59 -62.24 -10.77
CA SER A 44 32.33 -63.23 -11.61
C SER A 44 33.59 -62.60 -12.18
N THR A 45 33.62 -61.30 -12.41
CA THR A 45 34.81 -60.60 -12.94
C THR A 45 35.58 -59.82 -11.86
N GLY A 46 35.07 -59.78 -10.61
CA GLY A 46 35.68 -59.04 -9.51
C GLY A 46 35.62 -57.53 -9.66
N THR A 47 34.77 -57.00 -10.57
CA THR A 47 34.61 -55.58 -10.79
C THR A 47 33.57 -54.98 -9.85
N GLY A 48 33.91 -53.88 -9.16
CA GLY A 48 32.97 -53.12 -8.32
C GLY A 48 31.97 -52.32 -9.13
N GLY A 49 30.79 -52.05 -8.54
CA GLY A 49 29.78 -51.18 -9.13
C GLY A 49 30.25 -49.71 -9.24
N VAL A 50 29.83 -49.03 -10.25
CA VAL A 50 30.10 -47.59 -10.47
C VAL A 50 28.80 -46.81 -10.42
N ASN A 51 28.77 -45.76 -9.60
CA ASN A 51 27.60 -44.86 -9.51
C ASN A 51 27.43 -44.02 -10.78
N ALA A 52 26.21 -43.65 -11.07
CA ALA A 52 25.90 -42.73 -12.17
C ALA A 52 26.60 -41.37 -11.93
N LYS A 53 27.16 -40.82 -13.02
CA LYS A 53 27.70 -39.45 -13.02
C LYS A 53 26.73 -38.55 -13.74
N GLN A 54 26.31 -37.51 -13.02
CA GLN A 54 25.40 -36.49 -13.55
C GLN A 54 26.04 -35.10 -13.39
N VAL A 55 25.84 -34.25 -14.37
CA VAL A 55 26.29 -32.87 -14.34
C VAL A 55 25.07 -31.97 -14.49
N GLY A 56 24.88 -31.02 -13.56
CA GLY A 56 23.86 -30.00 -13.66
C GLY A 56 24.19 -28.99 -14.77
N LEU A 57 23.20 -28.65 -15.58
CA LEU A 57 23.34 -27.71 -16.68
C LEU A 57 23.30 -26.22 -16.23
N GLY A 58 23.18 -26.00 -14.92
CA GLY A 58 23.14 -24.65 -14.34
C GLY A 58 21.75 -24.23 -13.88
N VAL A 59 21.54 -22.93 -13.79
CA VAL A 59 20.30 -22.33 -13.34
C VAL A 59 19.81 -21.30 -14.34
N SER A 60 18.51 -21.19 -14.54
CA SER A 60 17.86 -20.11 -15.27
C SER A 60 17.03 -19.23 -14.36
N THR A 61 16.80 -17.98 -14.78
CA THR A 61 15.87 -17.08 -14.07
C THR A 61 14.45 -17.57 -14.30
N ALA A 62 13.77 -17.99 -13.25
CA ALA A 62 12.40 -18.51 -13.35
C ALA A 62 11.37 -17.38 -13.37
N SER A 63 11.45 -16.47 -12.38
CA SER A 63 10.49 -15.35 -12.28
C SER A 63 11.05 -14.22 -11.42
N THR A 64 10.57 -13.00 -11.71
CA THR A 64 10.69 -11.85 -10.81
C THR A 64 9.33 -11.59 -10.18
N MET A 65 9.27 -11.52 -8.86
CA MET A 65 8.06 -11.31 -8.10
C MET A 65 8.16 -10.00 -7.34
N ILE A 66 7.06 -9.23 -7.32
CA ILE A 66 6.93 -8.03 -6.51
C ILE A 66 6.09 -8.37 -5.28
N ASN A 67 6.57 -8.00 -4.10
CA ASN A 67 5.84 -8.23 -2.85
C ASN A 67 4.81 -7.11 -2.61
N ILE A 68 3.64 -7.22 -3.22
CA ILE A 68 2.56 -6.23 -3.14
C ILE A 68 1.89 -6.27 -1.76
N THR A 69 1.75 -7.46 -1.17
CA THR A 69 0.99 -7.69 0.08
C THR A 69 1.78 -7.36 1.34
N GLY A 70 3.11 -7.22 1.24
CA GLY A 70 3.94 -6.92 2.40
C GLY A 70 3.61 -5.55 3.00
N ALA A 71 3.27 -5.53 4.28
CA ALA A 71 3.13 -4.29 5.04
C ALA A 71 4.51 -3.71 5.33
N GLY A 72 4.68 -2.42 5.08
CA GLY A 72 5.88 -1.67 5.48
C GLY A 72 5.80 -1.15 6.92
N SER A 73 6.91 -0.65 7.41
CA SER A 73 6.94 0.11 8.66
C SER A 73 6.15 1.42 8.52
N SER A 74 5.64 1.95 9.64
CA SER A 74 5.08 3.29 9.68
C SER A 74 6.18 4.28 10.05
N GLU A 75 6.13 5.44 9.40
CA GLU A 75 6.94 6.61 9.72
C GLU A 75 6.00 7.72 10.21
N THR A 76 6.44 8.48 11.20
CA THR A 76 5.70 9.63 11.69
C THR A 76 6.29 10.88 11.06
N THR A 77 5.51 11.52 10.18
CA THR A 77 5.95 12.70 9.41
C THR A 77 5.56 14.02 10.05
N GLY A 78 4.55 14.01 10.94
CA GLY A 78 3.99 15.22 11.55
C GLY A 78 3.08 16.03 10.63
N TYR A 79 2.82 15.59 9.40
CA TYR A 79 1.89 16.23 8.48
C TYR A 79 0.47 15.66 8.66
N PRO A 80 -0.57 16.53 8.75
CA PRO A 80 -1.93 16.09 9.07
C PRO A 80 -2.62 15.29 7.95
N PHE A 81 -2.13 15.41 6.72
CA PHE A 81 -2.69 14.71 5.56
C PHE A 81 -1.88 13.50 5.11
N ASP A 82 -0.82 13.15 5.84
CA ASP A 82 -0.10 11.91 5.61
C ASP A 82 -0.87 10.74 6.23
N LEU A 83 -1.30 9.81 5.40
CA LEU A 83 -2.18 8.72 5.78
C LEU A 83 -1.53 7.37 5.52
N LYS A 84 -1.61 6.47 6.49
CA LYS A 84 -1.21 5.07 6.33
C LYS A 84 -2.43 4.15 6.32
N LEU A 85 -2.48 3.24 5.34
CA LEU A 85 -3.44 2.15 5.35
C LEU A 85 -2.97 1.03 6.29
N SER A 86 -3.81 0.69 7.27
CA SER A 86 -3.61 -0.45 8.15
C SER A 86 -4.43 -1.62 7.65
N ASP A 87 -3.76 -2.65 7.17
CA ASP A 87 -4.39 -3.86 6.67
C ASP A 87 -4.53 -4.88 7.80
N SER A 88 -5.70 -5.49 7.94
CA SER A 88 -5.92 -6.59 8.89
C SER A 88 -6.06 -7.94 8.20
N GLN A 89 -6.86 -8.01 7.14
CA GLN A 89 -7.14 -9.25 6.39
C GLN A 89 -7.00 -9.11 4.89
N THR A 90 -7.13 -7.89 4.36
CA THR A 90 -7.07 -7.59 2.93
C THR A 90 -6.07 -6.48 2.66
N THR A 91 -5.44 -6.52 1.48
CA THR A 91 -4.55 -5.44 1.04
C THR A 91 -5.38 -4.32 0.43
N ASN A 92 -5.38 -3.15 1.07
CA ASN A 92 -6.13 -1.98 0.64
C ASN A 92 -5.23 -1.00 -0.12
N PHE A 93 -5.82 -0.18 -0.99
CA PHE A 93 -5.13 0.84 -1.78
C PHE A 93 -5.93 2.14 -1.75
N PHE A 94 -5.24 3.26 -1.85
CA PHE A 94 -5.87 4.52 -2.19
C PHE A 94 -6.19 4.54 -3.68
N ILE A 95 -7.33 5.09 -4.02
CA ILE A 95 -7.75 5.31 -5.40
C ILE A 95 -7.39 6.74 -5.77
N VAL A 96 -6.63 6.92 -6.84
CA VAL A 96 -6.26 8.24 -7.35
C VAL A 96 -6.59 8.34 -8.83
N SER A 97 -6.87 9.55 -9.30
CA SER A 97 -7.21 9.80 -10.70
C SER A 97 -6.49 11.03 -11.23
N ASP A 98 -6.07 10.95 -12.49
CA ASP A 98 -5.57 12.09 -13.26
C ASP A 98 -6.68 12.86 -14.01
N GLY A 99 -7.95 12.50 -13.76
CA GLY A 99 -9.13 13.02 -14.45
C GLY A 99 -9.61 12.11 -15.61
N THR A 100 -8.75 11.25 -16.13
CA THR A 100 -9.07 10.30 -17.23
C THR A 100 -8.94 8.85 -16.77
N ASN A 101 -7.86 8.53 -16.06
CA ASN A 101 -7.54 7.18 -15.62
C ASN A 101 -7.64 7.08 -14.10
N THR A 102 -8.08 5.91 -13.64
CA THR A 102 -8.08 5.55 -12.23
C THR A 102 -6.90 4.64 -11.94
N MET A 103 -6.13 4.97 -10.91
CA MET A 103 -4.94 4.24 -10.49
C MET A 103 -5.02 3.92 -9.00
N PHE A 104 -4.23 2.95 -8.57
CA PHE A 104 -4.18 2.49 -7.18
C PHE A 104 -2.77 2.70 -6.61
N THR A 105 -2.69 3.28 -5.42
CA THR A 105 -1.43 3.54 -4.74
C THR A 105 -1.49 3.18 -3.26
N ARG A 106 -0.31 2.89 -2.69
CA ARG A 106 -0.12 2.77 -1.24
C ARG A 106 0.58 4.01 -0.65
N ALA A 107 1.07 4.89 -1.51
CA ALA A 107 1.65 6.16 -1.06
C ALA A 107 0.57 7.00 -0.38
N GLY A 108 0.86 7.46 0.82
CA GLY A 108 -0.08 8.16 1.67
C GLY A 108 0.27 9.63 1.89
N SER A 109 1.20 10.17 1.12
CA SER A 109 1.60 11.56 1.21
C SER A 109 0.67 12.42 0.35
N PHE A 110 -0.21 13.13 1.03
CA PHE A 110 -1.24 13.94 0.40
C PHE A 110 -1.14 15.42 0.82
N TYR A 111 -1.72 16.29 0.01
CA TYR A 111 -1.93 17.69 0.32
C TYR A 111 -3.32 18.13 -0.17
N VAL A 112 -3.77 19.27 0.30
CA VAL A 112 -5.04 19.86 -0.15
C VAL A 112 -4.73 20.98 -1.11
N ASP A 113 -5.32 20.92 -2.31
CA ASP A 113 -5.16 21.95 -3.33
C ASP A 113 -5.96 23.24 -3.02
N GLY A 114 -5.80 24.29 -3.85
CA GLY A 114 -6.51 25.56 -3.69
C GLY A 114 -8.04 25.48 -3.81
N ASN A 115 -8.57 24.39 -4.38
CA ASN A 115 -10.00 24.12 -4.49
C ASN A 115 -10.52 23.23 -3.36
N GLY A 116 -9.65 22.81 -2.44
CA GLY A 116 -9.99 21.97 -1.32
C GLY A 116 -10.02 20.46 -1.60
N TYR A 117 -9.50 20.02 -2.75
CA TYR A 117 -9.40 18.61 -3.08
C TYR A 117 -8.14 17.98 -2.49
N LEU A 118 -8.27 16.74 -2.04
CA LEU A 118 -7.14 15.95 -1.57
C LEU A 118 -6.37 15.40 -2.78
N CYS A 119 -5.09 15.75 -2.88
CA CYS A 119 -4.22 15.40 -4.00
C CYS A 119 -2.95 14.71 -3.51
N MET A 120 -2.39 13.84 -4.34
CA MET A 120 -1.12 13.15 -4.06
C MET A 120 0.06 14.10 -4.28
N SER A 121 0.97 14.18 -3.31
CA SER A 121 2.09 15.14 -3.33
C SER A 121 3.07 14.93 -4.48
N SER A 122 3.27 13.68 -4.92
CA SER A 122 4.24 13.36 -5.97
C SER A 122 3.75 13.63 -7.40
N THR A 123 2.43 13.51 -7.66
CA THR A 123 1.86 13.58 -9.01
C THR A 123 0.78 14.63 -9.18
N GLY A 124 0.19 15.12 -8.08
CA GLY A 124 -0.96 16.02 -8.12
C GLY A 124 -2.29 15.34 -8.47
N TYR A 125 -2.32 14.01 -8.55
CA TYR A 125 -3.55 13.28 -8.84
C TYR A 125 -4.53 13.37 -7.68
N THR A 126 -5.82 13.53 -8.01
CA THR A 126 -6.88 13.66 -7.01
C THR A 126 -7.21 12.31 -6.38
N VAL A 127 -7.32 12.29 -5.06
CA VAL A 127 -7.76 11.10 -4.33
C VAL A 127 -9.27 10.92 -4.53
N GLN A 128 -9.66 9.70 -4.85
CA GLN A 128 -11.05 9.33 -5.09
C GLN A 128 -11.63 8.62 -3.89
N GLY A 129 -12.90 8.87 -3.60
CA GLY A 129 -13.61 8.21 -2.51
C GLY A 129 -15.11 8.36 -2.61
N TRP A 130 -15.81 7.81 -1.66
CA TRP A 130 -17.25 7.96 -1.55
C TRP A 130 -17.60 9.26 -0.85
N GLN A 131 -18.59 9.95 -1.38
CA GLN A 131 -19.10 11.17 -0.76
C GLN A 131 -20.28 10.86 0.17
N VAL A 132 -20.42 11.70 1.17
CA VAL A 132 -21.56 11.69 2.08
C VAL A 132 -22.63 12.63 1.55
N ASP A 133 -23.87 12.18 1.48
CA ASP A 133 -25.02 13.08 1.26
C ASP A 133 -25.15 14.02 2.45
N LYS A 134 -25.08 15.31 2.18
CA LYS A 134 -25.12 16.36 3.22
C LYS A 134 -26.47 16.46 3.91
N THR A 135 -27.54 15.95 3.26
CA THR A 135 -28.92 16.02 3.78
C THR A 135 -29.26 14.82 4.66
N THR A 136 -28.85 13.61 4.21
CA THR A 136 -29.17 12.36 4.89
C THR A 136 -28.05 11.83 5.78
N GLY A 137 -26.80 12.28 5.56
CA GLY A 137 -25.61 11.76 6.23
C GLY A 137 -25.20 10.36 5.75
N GLU A 138 -25.86 9.82 4.72
CA GLU A 138 -25.55 8.50 4.18
C GLU A 138 -24.37 8.54 3.19
N ILE A 139 -23.56 7.49 3.20
CA ILE A 139 -22.41 7.35 2.29
C ILE A 139 -22.91 6.68 1.01
N HIS A 140 -22.81 7.40 -0.12
CA HIS A 140 -23.08 6.83 -1.44
C HIS A 140 -21.90 6.00 -1.90
N LYS A 141 -22.09 4.67 -1.95
CA LYS A 141 -21.06 3.70 -2.35
C LYS A 141 -21.10 3.33 -3.84
N ASP A 142 -21.95 3.99 -4.61
CA ASP A 142 -22.20 3.63 -6.01
C ASP A 142 -21.07 4.10 -6.94
N THR A 143 -20.57 5.31 -6.73
CA THR A 143 -19.52 5.90 -7.54
C THR A 143 -18.45 6.55 -6.68
N VAL A 144 -17.21 6.42 -7.12
CA VAL A 144 -16.10 7.17 -6.53
C VAL A 144 -15.98 8.53 -7.23
N SER A 145 -15.72 9.56 -6.45
CA SER A 145 -15.54 10.92 -6.94
C SER A 145 -14.38 11.60 -6.21
N PRO A 146 -13.82 12.70 -6.77
CA PRO A 146 -12.74 13.42 -6.11
C PRO A 146 -13.13 13.85 -4.70
N LEU A 147 -12.29 13.56 -3.71
CA LEU A 147 -12.53 13.94 -2.32
C LEU A 147 -12.22 15.40 -2.09
N GLN A 148 -13.26 16.20 -1.87
CA GLN A 148 -13.13 17.59 -1.45
C GLN A 148 -13.20 17.68 0.08
N VAL A 149 -12.05 17.81 0.73
CA VAL A 149 -11.92 17.81 2.19
C VAL A 149 -12.17 19.20 2.76
N MET A 150 -11.66 20.24 2.09
CA MET A 150 -11.83 21.64 2.47
C MET A 150 -12.81 22.34 1.52
N SER A 151 -14.10 22.16 1.75
CA SER A 151 -15.13 23.00 1.13
C SER A 151 -15.68 23.98 2.17
N PRO A 152 -16.21 25.14 1.78
CA PRO A 152 -16.87 26.08 2.71
C PRO A 152 -17.92 25.40 3.60
N SER A 153 -18.63 24.42 3.05
CA SER A 153 -19.64 23.65 3.79
C SER A 153 -19.09 22.64 4.78
N ASN A 154 -17.79 22.26 4.67
CA ASN A 154 -17.13 21.34 5.59
C ASN A 154 -16.31 22.09 6.67
N THR A 155 -15.97 23.35 6.40
CA THR A 155 -15.16 24.17 7.31
C THR A 155 -15.99 25.07 8.22
N THR A 156 -17.23 25.34 7.86
CA THR A 156 -18.14 26.18 8.64
C THR A 156 -19.43 25.43 8.95
N SER A 157 -19.84 25.46 10.21
CA SER A 157 -21.17 25.03 10.65
C SER A 157 -22.14 26.22 10.49
N ALA A 158 -23.36 25.92 10.05
CA ALA A 158 -24.41 26.95 10.05
C ALA A 158 -24.66 27.43 11.49
N PRO A 159 -24.88 28.72 11.70
CA PRO A 159 -25.20 29.21 13.03
C PRO A 159 -26.57 28.65 13.45
N GLU A 160 -26.61 28.02 14.63
CA GLU A 160 -27.86 27.60 15.26
C GLU A 160 -28.35 28.70 16.19
N ALA A 161 -29.62 29.08 16.04
CA ALA A 161 -30.26 29.98 16.96
C ALA A 161 -30.46 29.30 18.31
N THR A 162 -30.18 29.99 19.40
CA THR A 162 -30.50 29.52 20.74
C THR A 162 -32.04 29.39 20.86
N THR A 163 -32.54 28.17 21.00
CA THR A 163 -33.98 27.89 21.12
C THR A 163 -34.46 27.92 22.57
N GLU A 164 -33.59 27.61 23.49
CA GLU A 164 -33.92 27.58 24.91
C GLU A 164 -32.78 28.18 25.73
N ALA A 165 -33.13 29.06 26.66
CA ALA A 165 -32.19 29.58 27.66
C ALA A 165 -32.82 29.44 29.06
N TYR A 166 -32.14 28.73 29.92
CA TYR A 166 -32.54 28.60 31.32
C TYR A 166 -31.76 29.57 32.18
N VAL A 167 -32.48 30.46 32.86
CA VAL A 167 -31.89 31.37 33.82
C VAL A 167 -32.26 30.88 35.22
N HIS A 168 -31.24 30.50 35.97
CA HIS A 168 -31.38 30.15 37.39
C HIS A 168 -30.83 31.30 38.21
N GLY A 169 -31.66 31.79 39.12
CA GLY A 169 -31.25 32.81 40.09
C GLY A 169 -32.39 33.09 41.07
N ILE A 170 -32.07 33.50 42.26
CA ILE A 170 -33.02 33.98 43.27
C ILE A 170 -32.91 35.50 43.22
N LEU A 171 -34.03 36.15 42.87
CA LEU A 171 -34.13 37.61 43.08
C LEU A 171 -34.40 37.85 44.55
N ASP A 172 -33.42 38.36 45.28
CA ASP A 172 -33.63 38.78 46.65
C ASP A 172 -34.36 40.11 46.62
N LYS A 173 -35.50 40.15 47.33
CA LYS A 173 -36.31 41.36 47.45
C LYS A 173 -35.65 42.42 48.34
N GLU A 174 -34.68 42.02 49.16
CA GLU A 174 -34.02 42.88 50.12
C GLU A 174 -32.63 43.39 49.62
N ASP A 175 -32.22 43.05 48.42
CA ASP A 175 -31.02 43.59 47.82
C ASP A 175 -31.28 45.02 47.36
N THR A 176 -31.01 45.94 48.26
CA THR A 176 -31.01 47.39 48.05
C THR A 176 -29.58 47.83 47.97
N ASP A 177 -29.11 48.10 46.75
CA ASP A 177 -27.91 48.91 46.51
C ASP A 177 -28.05 50.34 47.05
#